data_382c926b2a227d91de3e4ae424f11c08
#
_entry.id   382c926b2a227d91de3e4ae424f11c08
#
_cell.length_a   1.000
_cell.length_b   1.000
_cell.length_c   1.000
_cell.angle_alpha   90.00
_cell.angle_beta   90.00
_cell.angle_gamma   90.00
#
_symmetry.space_group_name_H-M   'P 1'
#
loop_
_entity.id
_entity.type
_entity.pdbx_description
1 polymer ?
#
loop_
_entity_poly.entity_id
_entity_poly.type
_entity_poly.pdbx_seq_one_letter_code
_entity_poly.pdbx_strand_id
1 'polypeptide(L)'
;MVATRLKYNLDEGTHYLNLARDLSEYHRKLHRAKKVYTVYGGFIRNNQSASAKFNVAPLTWQSKSAINRTFKIWRRMISETIQKNEGLQSGKWNDFQMLLDGFHGTANTAVARDSAGNTMSTGEWAYSELTQPKLIDPDDDGGLEYDANADQWLVHIVGPHTGTPTNFSKIGMIQSWSDSKAPIDLGGTPDNVVNPLDPLSNMFNVDDDDDEKEAIIMAEGDMPPYHPTIPYGSGPGALAPVSIADNGANASITPVGNQVHGFQALCGLVQVVVAGNGTTELFIDVESEGESF
;
A
#
# COMPACT_ATOMS: atom_id res chain seq x y z
N MET A 1 13.09 20.95 -10.62
CA MET A 1 12.19 20.41 -9.58
C MET A 1 12.65 20.96 -8.25
N VAL A 2 11.75 21.33 -7.38
CA VAL A 2 12.08 21.86 -6.05
C VAL A 2 11.88 20.72 -5.06
N ALA A 3 12.94 20.37 -4.33
CA ALA A 3 12.86 19.40 -3.25
C ALA A 3 12.51 20.13 -1.94
N THR A 4 11.66 19.55 -1.13
CA THR A 4 11.32 20.02 0.21
C THR A 4 11.97 19.12 1.23
N ARG A 5 12.74 19.69 2.15
CA ARG A 5 13.35 18.96 3.25
C ARG A 5 12.37 18.85 4.42
N LEU A 6 12.08 17.62 4.81
CA LEU A 6 11.28 17.30 5.99
C LEU A 6 12.20 16.76 7.09
N LYS A 7 11.95 17.19 8.33
CA LYS A 7 12.68 16.73 9.52
C LYS A 7 11.73 15.96 10.42
N TYR A 8 12.18 14.80 10.93
CA TYR A 8 11.46 14.01 11.91
C TYR A 8 12.37 13.68 13.09
N ASN A 9 11.79 13.56 14.27
CA ASN A 9 12.46 13.01 15.44
C ASN A 9 11.78 11.68 15.79
N LEU A 10 12.54 10.61 15.73
CA LEU A 10 12.04 9.25 15.89
C LEU A 10 12.79 8.58 17.05
N ASP A 11 12.05 8.01 17.97
CA ASP A 11 12.59 7.17 19.04
C ASP A 11 12.76 5.73 18.52
N GLU A 12 13.29 4.83 19.35
CA GLU A 12 13.38 3.42 19.00
C GLU A 12 11.99 2.83 18.73
N GLY A 13 11.84 2.08 17.64
CA GLY A 13 10.59 1.45 17.27
C GLY A 13 10.20 1.61 15.81
N THR A 14 8.93 1.33 15.53
CA THR A 14 8.35 1.42 14.19
C THR A 14 7.50 2.67 14.08
N HIS A 15 7.85 3.52 13.14
CA HIS A 15 7.16 4.76 12.83
C HIS A 15 6.68 4.77 11.39
N TYR A 16 5.62 5.52 11.13
CA TYR A 16 5.08 5.71 9.79
C TYR A 16 5.17 7.19 9.43
N LEU A 17 5.64 7.48 8.23
CA LEU A 17 5.67 8.82 7.67
C LEU A 17 4.57 8.94 6.63
N ASN A 18 3.86 10.06 6.64
CA ASN A 18 2.89 10.41 5.61
C ASN A 18 3.36 11.69 4.89
N LEU A 19 4.10 11.49 3.80
CA LEU A 19 4.71 12.59 3.05
C LEU A 19 3.67 13.53 2.45
N ALA A 20 2.52 13.00 2.02
CA ALA A 20 1.44 13.82 1.46
C ALA A 20 0.87 14.79 2.50
N ARG A 21 0.66 14.31 3.74
CA ARG A 21 0.21 15.13 4.87
C ARG A 21 1.25 16.21 5.21
N ASP A 22 2.50 15.81 5.40
CA ASP A 22 3.54 16.70 5.88
C ASP A 22 3.92 17.77 4.83
N LEU A 23 3.88 17.41 3.53
CA LEU A 23 3.99 18.38 2.44
C LEU A 23 2.77 19.32 2.37
N SER A 24 1.57 18.82 2.67
CA SER A 24 0.36 19.66 2.69
C SER A 24 0.46 20.72 3.78
N GLU A 25 0.97 20.34 4.95
CA GLU A 25 1.21 21.25 6.05
C GLU A 25 2.30 22.28 5.70
N TYR A 26 3.42 21.83 5.13
CA TYR A 26 4.53 22.69 4.76
C TYR A 26 4.15 23.73 3.68
N HIS A 27 3.46 23.27 2.62
CA HIS A 27 3.11 24.13 1.47
C HIS A 27 1.76 24.84 1.62
N ARG A 28 0.99 24.56 2.67
CA ARG A 28 -0.37 25.08 2.89
C ARG A 28 -1.30 24.82 1.70
N LYS A 29 -1.15 23.67 1.05
CA LYS A 29 -1.99 23.19 -0.05
C LYS A 29 -2.23 21.69 0.09
N LEU A 30 -3.35 21.18 -0.43
CA LEU A 30 -3.61 19.75 -0.42
C LEU A 30 -2.70 19.02 -1.41
N HIS A 31 -1.80 18.20 -0.88
CA HIS A 31 -1.08 17.18 -1.63
C HIS A 31 -1.89 15.89 -1.60
N ARG A 32 -2.31 15.44 -2.77
CA ARG A 32 -3.17 14.25 -2.90
C ARG A 32 -2.43 12.99 -2.46
N ALA A 33 -3.07 12.17 -1.60
CA ALA A 33 -2.47 10.94 -1.13
C ALA A 33 -2.27 9.90 -2.25
N LYS A 34 -3.20 9.82 -3.22
CA LYS A 34 -3.10 8.90 -4.35
C LYS A 34 -2.08 9.38 -5.40
N LYS A 35 -0.80 9.42 -5.03
CA LYS A 35 0.32 9.76 -5.90
C LYS A 35 1.56 8.96 -5.51
N VAL A 36 2.54 8.88 -6.39
CA VAL A 36 3.88 8.39 -6.06
C VAL A 36 4.75 9.58 -5.70
N TYR A 37 5.34 9.57 -4.53
CA TYR A 37 6.26 10.61 -4.06
C TYR A 37 7.69 10.12 -4.17
N THR A 38 8.55 10.93 -4.77
CA THR A 38 9.98 10.63 -4.90
C THR A 38 10.73 11.26 -3.73
N VAL A 39 11.42 10.43 -2.98
CA VAL A 39 12.42 10.85 -2.00
C VAL A 39 13.77 10.81 -2.70
N TYR A 40 14.42 11.94 -2.84
CA TYR A 40 15.73 12.04 -3.50
C TYR A 40 16.86 11.48 -2.64
N GLY A 41 16.65 11.47 -1.33
CA GLY A 41 17.59 10.97 -0.34
C GLY A 41 17.43 11.73 0.97
N GLY A 42 18.41 11.57 1.83
CA GLY A 42 18.40 12.22 3.13
C GLY A 42 19.56 11.75 4.00
N PHE A 43 19.45 12.01 5.28
CA PHE A 43 20.42 11.50 6.25
C PHE A 43 19.76 11.35 7.63
N ILE A 44 20.34 10.47 8.43
CA ILE A 44 20.00 10.33 9.84
C ILE A 44 21.10 10.92 10.72
N ARG A 45 20.69 11.43 11.86
CA ARG A 45 21.59 11.91 12.89
C ARG A 45 21.14 11.39 14.24
N ASN A 46 22.05 10.74 14.96
CA ASN A 46 21.84 10.31 16.33
C ASN A 46 23.14 10.52 17.09
N ASN A 47 23.05 10.82 18.38
CA ASN A 47 24.21 10.97 19.27
C ASN A 47 24.72 9.61 19.80
N GLN A 48 24.03 8.52 19.47
CA GLN A 48 24.39 7.14 19.81
C GLN A 48 24.34 6.27 18.55
N SER A 49 24.72 5.00 18.69
CA SER A 49 24.56 4.03 17.60
C SER A 49 23.08 3.80 17.32
N ALA A 50 22.68 4.07 16.10
CA ALA A 50 21.31 3.82 15.65
C ALA A 50 21.28 3.44 14.16
N SER A 51 20.32 2.60 13.79
CA SER A 51 20.03 2.30 12.40
C SER A 51 18.56 2.57 12.09
N ALA A 52 18.28 3.00 10.88
CA ALA A 52 16.94 3.21 10.38
C ALA A 52 16.74 2.42 9.07
N LYS A 53 15.76 1.54 9.06
CA LYS A 53 15.34 0.77 7.90
C LYS A 53 14.06 1.37 7.32
N PHE A 54 14.07 1.65 6.04
CA PHE A 54 12.96 2.25 5.32
C PHE A 54 12.26 1.20 4.48
N ASN A 55 10.96 1.05 4.68
CA ASN A 55 10.11 0.13 3.94
C ASN A 55 8.93 0.91 3.34
N VAL A 56 8.53 0.54 2.13
CA VAL A 56 7.41 1.14 1.40
C VAL A 56 6.49 0.07 0.82
N ALA A 57 5.32 0.46 0.39
CA ALA A 57 4.48 -0.43 -0.41
C ALA A 57 5.18 -0.73 -1.75
N PRO A 58 5.13 -1.97 -2.23
CA PRO A 58 5.75 -2.36 -3.49
C PRO A 58 5.14 -1.57 -4.66
N LEU A 59 6.00 -0.98 -5.50
CA LEU A 59 5.58 -0.17 -6.64
C LEU A 59 5.24 -1.05 -7.85
N THR A 60 4.33 -2.00 -7.67
CA THR A 60 3.89 -2.93 -8.70
C THR A 60 2.63 -2.42 -9.41
N TRP A 61 2.36 -2.95 -10.61
CA TRP A 61 1.11 -2.68 -11.31
C TRP A 61 -0.11 -3.19 -10.52
N GLN A 62 0.07 -4.28 -9.76
CA GLN A 62 -0.96 -4.84 -8.89
C GLN A 62 -1.31 -3.88 -7.76
N SER A 63 -0.31 -3.33 -7.07
CA SER A 63 -0.52 -2.32 -6.02
C SER A 63 -1.26 -1.09 -6.55
N LYS A 64 -0.83 -0.58 -7.70
CA LYS A 64 -1.51 0.55 -8.37
C LYS A 64 -2.95 0.22 -8.76
N SER A 65 -3.19 -0.98 -9.29
CA SER A 65 -4.54 -1.45 -9.68
C SER A 65 -5.45 -1.61 -8.45
N ALA A 66 -4.92 -2.18 -7.35
CA ALA A 66 -5.65 -2.34 -6.10
C ALA A 66 -6.09 -0.99 -5.52
N ILE A 67 -5.17 -0.02 -5.45
CA ILE A 67 -5.48 1.34 -4.98
C ILE A 67 -6.49 2.03 -5.89
N ASN A 68 -6.33 1.91 -7.21
CA ASN A 68 -7.26 2.49 -8.18
C ASN A 68 -8.68 1.92 -8.06
N ARG A 69 -8.79 0.60 -7.82
CA ARG A 69 -10.08 -0.05 -7.60
C ARG A 69 -10.74 0.45 -6.31
N THR A 70 -10.01 0.46 -5.21
CA THR A 70 -10.54 0.90 -3.91
C THR A 70 -10.91 2.38 -3.93
N PHE A 71 -10.11 3.23 -4.58
CA PHE A 71 -10.44 4.64 -4.80
C PHE A 71 -11.75 4.83 -5.58
N LYS A 72 -11.97 4.03 -6.62
CA LYS A 72 -13.23 4.09 -7.40
C LYS A 72 -14.43 3.68 -6.54
N ILE A 73 -14.29 2.65 -5.71
CA ILE A 73 -15.34 2.21 -4.78
C ILE A 73 -15.66 3.32 -3.77
N TRP A 74 -14.65 3.87 -3.11
CA TRP A 74 -14.80 4.96 -2.16
C TRP A 74 -15.49 6.19 -2.79
N ARG A 75 -15.03 6.59 -3.98
CA ARG A 75 -15.63 7.73 -4.70
C ARG A 75 -17.08 7.47 -5.08
N ARG A 76 -17.40 6.24 -5.48
CA ARG A 76 -18.77 5.84 -5.79
C ARG A 76 -19.65 5.90 -4.54
N MET A 77 -19.20 5.37 -3.42
CA MET A 77 -19.89 5.42 -2.13
C MET A 77 -20.25 6.87 -1.76
N ILE A 78 -19.27 7.78 -1.79
CA ILE A 78 -19.51 9.22 -1.51
C ILE A 78 -20.53 9.81 -2.48
N SER A 79 -20.38 9.55 -3.78
CA SER A 79 -21.28 10.09 -4.81
C SER A 79 -22.72 9.61 -4.61
N GLU A 80 -22.92 8.32 -4.32
CA GLU A 80 -24.25 7.75 -4.05
C GLU A 80 -24.86 8.32 -2.77
N THR A 81 -24.05 8.52 -1.73
CA THR A 81 -24.51 9.11 -0.47
C THR A 81 -24.95 10.58 -0.67
N ILE A 82 -24.19 11.35 -1.42
CA ILE A 82 -24.56 12.74 -1.73
C ILE A 82 -25.83 12.80 -2.57
N GLN A 83 -25.98 11.90 -3.55
CA GLN A 83 -27.20 11.86 -4.40
C GLN A 83 -28.45 11.48 -3.62
N LYS A 84 -28.34 10.63 -2.59
CA LYS A 84 -29.47 10.20 -1.77
C LYS A 84 -29.91 11.21 -0.71
N ASN A 85 -29.01 12.13 -0.34
CA ASN A 85 -29.26 13.09 0.74
C ASN A 85 -29.24 14.51 0.17
N GLU A 86 -30.40 15.13 0.02
CA GLU A 86 -30.53 16.51 -0.42
C GLU A 86 -29.81 17.47 0.55
N GLY A 87 -28.96 18.34 0.01
CA GLY A 87 -28.21 19.31 0.79
C GLY A 87 -26.84 18.82 1.32
N LEU A 88 -26.52 17.53 1.21
CA LEU A 88 -25.19 17.04 1.54
C LEU A 88 -24.19 17.40 0.44
N GLN A 89 -23.05 17.96 0.84
CA GLN A 89 -21.96 18.29 -0.08
C GLN A 89 -20.65 17.68 0.42
N SER A 90 -19.83 17.22 -0.51
CA SER A 90 -18.47 16.76 -0.17
C SER A 90 -17.62 17.94 0.31
N GLY A 91 -16.84 17.74 1.35
CA GLY A 91 -15.87 18.72 1.82
C GLY A 91 -14.87 19.11 0.72
N LYS A 92 -14.52 20.39 0.65
CA LYS A 92 -13.57 20.92 -0.35
C LYS A 92 -12.20 20.22 -0.33
N TRP A 93 -11.79 19.77 0.85
CA TRP A 93 -10.48 19.15 1.10
C TRP A 93 -10.57 17.63 1.21
N ASN A 94 -11.71 17.05 0.89
CA ASN A 94 -11.90 15.61 0.93
C ASN A 94 -10.96 14.91 -0.06
N ASP A 95 -10.18 13.96 0.44
CA ASP A 95 -9.26 13.13 -0.34
C ASP A 95 -9.26 11.70 0.17
N PHE A 96 -8.88 10.77 -0.69
CA PHE A 96 -8.77 9.36 -0.32
C PHE A 96 -7.49 9.12 0.46
N GLN A 97 -7.63 8.89 1.76
CA GLN A 97 -6.54 8.67 2.71
C GLN A 97 -6.50 7.20 3.12
N MET A 98 -5.32 6.61 3.12
CA MET A 98 -5.11 5.19 3.39
C MET A 98 -3.96 4.96 4.35
N LEU A 99 -3.94 3.78 4.96
CA LEU A 99 -2.85 3.28 5.79
C LEU A 99 -1.85 2.50 4.93
N LEU A 100 -0.61 2.34 5.41
CA LEU A 100 0.41 1.55 4.71
C LEU A 100 0.16 0.05 4.90
N ASP A 101 0.00 -0.37 6.15
CA ASP A 101 -0.23 -1.76 6.55
C ASP A 101 -1.24 -1.85 7.72
N GLY A 102 -1.52 -3.07 8.18
CA GLY A 102 -2.46 -3.32 9.26
C GLY A 102 -2.02 -2.74 10.63
N PHE A 103 -0.73 -2.52 10.85
CA PHE A 103 -0.17 -1.95 12.08
C PHE A 103 -0.13 -0.43 12.06
N HIS A 104 -0.18 0.18 10.88
CA HIS A 104 -0.22 1.62 10.74
C HIS A 104 -1.48 2.20 11.41
N GLY A 105 -1.29 3.24 12.21
CA GLY A 105 -2.37 3.95 12.89
C GLY A 105 -1.93 5.38 13.26
N THR A 106 -2.85 6.16 13.79
CA THR A 106 -2.57 7.56 14.16
C THR A 106 -1.47 7.67 15.22
N ALA A 107 -1.44 6.74 16.17
CA ALA A 107 -0.50 6.79 17.30
C ALA A 107 0.97 6.59 16.90
N ASN A 108 1.24 5.82 15.82
CA ASN A 108 2.60 5.55 15.35
C ASN A 108 2.96 6.31 14.06
N THR A 109 2.13 7.27 13.66
CA THR A 109 2.42 8.16 12.54
C THR A 109 3.21 9.37 13.02
N ALA A 110 4.47 9.45 12.63
CA ALA A 110 5.33 10.57 12.96
C ALA A 110 4.91 11.84 12.19
N VAL A 111 5.10 12.99 12.80
CA VAL A 111 4.81 14.30 12.22
C VAL A 111 6.11 15.05 11.99
N ALA A 112 6.22 15.72 10.86
CA ALA A 112 7.36 16.55 10.54
C ALA A 112 7.53 17.69 11.54
N ARG A 113 8.77 18.18 11.68
CA ARG A 113 9.13 19.26 12.60
C ARG A 113 9.57 20.50 11.83
N ASP A 114 9.33 21.65 12.45
CA ASP A 114 9.80 22.94 11.95
C ASP A 114 11.32 23.15 12.20
N SER A 115 11.85 24.27 11.76
CA SER A 115 13.25 24.63 11.97
C SER A 115 13.63 24.84 13.43
N ALA A 116 12.67 25.17 14.28
CA ALA A 116 12.84 25.33 15.74
C ALA A 116 12.76 23.98 16.48
N GLY A 117 12.38 22.90 15.78
CA GLY A 117 12.25 21.56 16.36
C GLY A 117 10.86 21.26 16.95
N ASN A 118 9.90 22.18 16.81
CA ASN A 118 8.53 21.92 17.22
C ASN A 118 7.82 21.03 16.22
N THR A 119 6.88 20.21 16.70
CA THR A 119 6.00 19.43 15.84
C THR A 119 5.13 20.36 15.01
N MET A 120 5.08 20.16 13.70
CA MET A 120 4.20 20.94 12.83
C MET A 120 2.74 20.66 13.20
N SER A 121 1.94 21.73 13.18
CA SER A 121 0.51 21.62 13.46
C SER A 121 -0.22 21.10 12.24
N THR A 122 -0.54 19.82 12.24
CA THR A 122 -1.32 19.21 11.16
C THR A 122 -2.77 19.67 11.23
N GLY A 123 -3.35 19.97 10.07
CA GLY A 123 -4.79 20.19 9.93
C GLY A 123 -5.59 18.89 10.05
N GLU A 124 -6.82 18.91 9.58
CA GLU A 124 -7.66 17.72 9.50
C GLU A 124 -7.05 16.73 8.50
N TRP A 125 -6.72 15.54 8.99
CA TRP A 125 -6.20 14.43 8.19
C TRP A 125 -6.79 13.13 8.70
N ALA A 126 -7.98 12.77 8.18
CA ALA A 126 -8.69 11.55 8.57
C ALA A 126 -8.49 10.46 7.52
N TYR A 127 -8.23 9.24 7.96
CA TYR A 127 -8.19 8.09 7.06
C TYR A 127 -9.58 7.79 6.52
N SER A 128 -9.63 7.39 5.24
CA SER A 128 -10.90 7.07 4.58
C SER A 128 -11.48 5.77 5.10
N GLU A 129 -12.75 5.80 5.43
CA GLU A 129 -13.54 4.66 5.84
C GLU A 129 -14.46 4.23 4.69
N LEU A 130 -14.56 2.93 4.49
CA LEU A 130 -15.57 2.31 3.66
C LEU A 130 -16.68 1.78 4.56
N THR A 131 -17.91 2.02 4.19
CA THR A 131 -19.10 1.55 4.93
C THR A 131 -19.95 0.66 4.04
N GLN A 132 -20.42 -0.43 4.60
CA GLN A 132 -21.36 -1.34 3.94
C GLN A 132 -22.54 -1.63 4.86
N PRO A 133 -23.78 -1.58 4.37
CA PRO A 133 -24.93 -2.10 5.10
C PRO A 133 -24.71 -3.58 5.40
N LYS A 134 -24.90 -3.97 6.65
CA LYS A 134 -24.82 -5.35 7.07
C LYS A 134 -26.20 -5.97 6.97
N LEU A 135 -26.30 -7.12 6.33
CA LEU A 135 -27.49 -7.96 6.35
C LEU A 135 -27.40 -8.90 7.55
N ILE A 136 -28.37 -8.86 8.39
CA ILE A 136 -28.54 -9.75 9.53
C ILE A 136 -29.87 -10.50 9.40
N ASP A 137 -29.93 -11.67 9.99
CA ASP A 137 -31.17 -12.41 10.23
C ASP A 137 -31.45 -12.35 11.75
N PRO A 138 -32.20 -11.34 12.20
CA PRO A 138 -32.38 -11.10 13.62
C PRO A 138 -33.24 -12.18 14.31
N ASP A 139 -34.09 -12.88 13.56
CA ASP A 139 -35.06 -13.81 14.09
C ASP A 139 -34.78 -15.28 13.72
N ASP A 140 -33.67 -15.54 12.99
CA ASP A 140 -33.25 -16.87 12.51
C ASP A 140 -34.34 -17.59 11.67
N ASP A 141 -35.19 -16.81 11.01
CA ASP A 141 -36.28 -17.28 10.16
C ASP A 141 -35.96 -17.34 8.67
N GLY A 142 -34.72 -16.94 8.31
CA GLY A 142 -34.21 -16.82 6.94
C GLY A 142 -34.55 -15.47 6.28
N GLY A 143 -35.21 -14.56 7.00
CA GLY A 143 -35.45 -13.18 6.56
C GLY A 143 -34.25 -12.30 6.80
N LEU A 144 -33.63 -11.74 5.72
CA LEU A 144 -32.51 -10.85 5.84
C LEU A 144 -32.97 -9.39 5.97
N GLU A 145 -32.60 -8.76 7.08
CA GLU A 145 -32.83 -7.34 7.33
C GLU A 145 -31.51 -6.57 7.33
N TYR A 146 -31.57 -5.24 7.06
CA TYR A 146 -30.40 -4.39 7.21
C TYR A 146 -30.19 -4.03 8.68
N ASP A 147 -29.00 -4.35 9.21
CA ASP A 147 -28.58 -3.87 10.52
C ASP A 147 -28.52 -2.34 10.51
N ALA A 148 -28.99 -1.73 11.59
CA ALA A 148 -28.88 -0.29 11.79
C ALA A 148 -27.41 0.18 11.89
N ASN A 149 -26.49 -0.75 12.20
CA ASN A 149 -25.07 -0.50 12.27
C ASN A 149 -24.39 -1.00 10.98
N ALA A 150 -23.94 -0.08 10.15
CA ALA A 150 -23.10 -0.41 9.00
C ALA A 150 -21.72 -0.90 9.47
N ASP A 151 -21.18 -1.92 8.79
CA ASP A 151 -19.78 -2.27 8.96
C ASP A 151 -18.90 -1.15 8.40
N GLN A 152 -17.92 -0.70 9.18
CA GLN A 152 -17.00 0.35 8.82
C GLN A 152 -15.57 -0.20 8.81
N TRP A 153 -14.86 0.06 7.73
CA TRP A 153 -13.49 -0.44 7.55
C TRP A 153 -12.54 0.67 7.15
N LEU A 154 -11.42 0.72 7.84
CA LEU A 154 -10.23 1.43 7.33
C LEU A 154 -9.57 0.61 6.23
N VAL A 155 -8.85 1.26 5.34
CA VAL A 155 -8.14 0.62 4.24
C VAL A 155 -6.63 0.79 4.38
N HIS A 156 -5.89 -0.28 4.12
CA HIS A 156 -4.43 -0.25 4.05
C HIS A 156 -3.93 -0.90 2.75
N ILE A 157 -2.73 -0.52 2.31
CA ILE A 157 -2.21 -0.97 1.01
C ILE A 157 -1.75 -2.42 1.11
N VAL A 158 -0.87 -2.72 2.06
CA VAL A 158 -0.08 -3.94 2.15
C VAL A 158 -0.51 -4.78 3.34
N GLY A 159 -0.57 -6.08 3.16
CA GLY A 159 -0.88 -7.05 4.21
C GLY A 159 -2.28 -7.64 4.13
N PRO A 160 -2.53 -8.67 4.94
CA PRO A 160 -3.82 -9.34 5.01
C PRO A 160 -4.88 -8.46 5.68
N HIS A 161 -6.13 -8.79 5.49
CA HIS A 161 -7.23 -8.18 6.25
C HIS A 161 -7.01 -8.33 7.75
N THR A 162 -7.38 -7.32 8.51
CA THR A 162 -7.27 -7.34 9.97
C THR A 162 -8.63 -7.60 10.59
N GLY A 163 -8.72 -8.62 11.42
CA GLY A 163 -9.97 -9.09 12.03
C GLY A 163 -10.39 -10.47 11.52
N THR A 164 -11.63 -10.81 11.70
CA THR A 164 -12.23 -12.06 11.23
C THR A 164 -13.07 -11.83 9.96
N PRO A 165 -13.34 -12.87 9.15
CA PRO A 165 -14.14 -12.74 7.93
C PRO A 165 -15.52 -12.10 8.14
N THR A 166 -16.07 -12.21 9.34
CA THR A 166 -17.37 -11.63 9.72
C THR A 166 -17.27 -10.26 10.38
N ASN A 167 -16.05 -9.81 10.75
CA ASN A 167 -15.84 -8.54 11.44
C ASN A 167 -14.42 -8.00 11.18
N PHE A 168 -14.19 -7.54 9.96
CA PHE A 168 -12.94 -6.86 9.61
C PHE A 168 -12.95 -5.44 10.17
N SER A 169 -11.82 -5.01 10.74
CA SER A 169 -11.57 -3.62 11.14
C SER A 169 -10.80 -2.84 10.08
N LYS A 170 -9.90 -3.53 9.37
CA LYS A 170 -9.12 -2.95 8.28
C LYS A 170 -9.03 -3.92 7.11
N ILE A 171 -9.11 -3.39 5.90
CA ILE A 171 -9.07 -4.18 4.67
C ILE A 171 -7.78 -3.90 3.90
N GLY A 172 -7.01 -4.96 3.62
CA GLY A 172 -5.84 -4.92 2.74
C GLY A 172 -6.26 -4.79 1.28
N MET A 173 -5.88 -3.69 0.63
CA MET A 173 -6.28 -3.41 -0.75
C MET A 173 -5.70 -4.42 -1.75
N ILE A 174 -4.42 -4.78 -1.59
CA ILE A 174 -3.75 -5.76 -2.47
C ILE A 174 -4.37 -7.14 -2.28
N GLN A 175 -4.66 -7.54 -1.02
CA GLN A 175 -5.34 -8.79 -0.73
C GLN A 175 -6.74 -8.82 -1.37
N SER A 176 -7.55 -7.80 -1.15
CA SER A 176 -8.90 -7.69 -1.72
C SER A 176 -8.88 -7.70 -3.26
N TRP A 177 -7.87 -7.08 -3.87
CA TRP A 177 -7.71 -7.12 -5.33
C TRP A 177 -7.39 -8.54 -5.81
N SER A 178 -6.50 -9.25 -5.11
CA SER A 178 -6.15 -10.64 -5.40
C SER A 178 -7.38 -11.55 -5.30
N ASP A 179 -8.12 -11.47 -4.20
CA ASP A 179 -9.31 -12.29 -3.96
C ASP A 179 -10.36 -12.09 -5.06
N SER A 180 -10.45 -10.86 -5.58
CA SER A 180 -11.34 -10.54 -6.70
C SER A 180 -10.88 -11.08 -8.05
N LYS A 181 -9.64 -11.55 -8.16
CA LYS A 181 -9.00 -12.07 -9.35
C LYS A 181 -8.68 -13.56 -9.26
N ALA A 182 -9.12 -14.19 -8.16
CA ALA A 182 -8.97 -15.64 -8.02
C ALA A 182 -9.46 -16.33 -9.29
N PRO A 183 -8.63 -17.17 -9.94
CA PRO A 183 -9.01 -17.86 -11.16
C PRO A 183 -10.20 -18.75 -10.86
N ILE A 184 -11.24 -18.64 -11.67
CA ILE A 184 -12.27 -19.65 -11.73
C ILE A 184 -11.60 -20.83 -12.45
N ASP A 185 -11.43 -21.92 -11.74
CA ASP A 185 -10.98 -23.16 -12.35
C ASP A 185 -12.07 -23.64 -13.33
N LEU A 186 -11.86 -23.34 -14.59
CA LEU A 186 -12.77 -23.74 -15.67
C LEU A 186 -12.41 -25.14 -16.15
N GLY A 187 -12.01 -26.06 -15.29
CA GLY A 187 -11.65 -27.43 -15.58
C GLY A 187 -11.98 -27.83 -17.01
N GLY A 188 -11.02 -27.80 -17.89
CA GLY A 188 -11.19 -28.17 -19.31
C GLY A 188 -9.91 -27.90 -20.08
N THR A 189 -9.32 -28.96 -20.58
CA THR A 189 -8.21 -28.94 -21.53
C THR A 189 -8.71 -28.43 -22.87
N PRO A 190 -8.09 -27.45 -23.53
CA PRO A 190 -8.48 -27.09 -24.90
C PRO A 190 -8.04 -28.16 -25.89
N ASP A 191 -8.96 -28.56 -26.74
CA ASP A 191 -8.67 -29.45 -27.84
C ASP A 191 -7.73 -28.81 -28.87
N ASN A 192 -6.65 -29.49 -29.23
CA ASN A 192 -5.67 -29.02 -30.19
C ASN A 192 -5.67 -29.88 -31.46
N VAL A 193 -5.50 -29.26 -32.63
CA VAL A 193 -5.55 -29.89 -33.96
C VAL A 193 -4.16 -29.95 -34.59
N VAL A 194 -3.85 -31.10 -35.16
CA VAL A 194 -2.53 -31.61 -35.54
C VAL A 194 -2.15 -31.43 -37.00
N ASN A 195 -0.91 -31.08 -37.36
CA ASN A 195 -0.34 -31.16 -38.72
C ASN A 195 1.06 -31.84 -38.73
N PRO A 196 1.27 -32.94 -39.55
CA PRO A 196 2.32 -33.91 -39.22
C PRO A 196 3.71 -33.73 -39.88
N LEU A 197 4.03 -32.68 -40.63
CA LEU A 197 5.24 -32.68 -41.46
C LEU A 197 6.24 -31.53 -41.22
N ASP A 198 5.98 -30.60 -40.33
CA ASP A 198 6.91 -29.53 -39.97
C ASP A 198 7.30 -29.71 -38.49
N PRO A 199 8.62 -29.78 -38.15
CA PRO A 199 9.04 -29.89 -36.75
C PRO A 199 8.51 -28.79 -35.85
N LEU A 200 8.26 -27.60 -36.37
CA LEU A 200 7.67 -26.47 -35.62
C LEU A 200 6.14 -26.54 -35.61
N SER A 201 5.51 -27.06 -36.67
CA SER A 201 4.08 -27.34 -36.68
C SER A 201 3.72 -28.57 -35.86
N ASN A 202 4.61 -29.56 -35.79
CA ASN A 202 4.44 -30.74 -34.94
C ASN A 202 4.53 -30.44 -33.44
N MET A 203 5.08 -29.28 -33.05
CA MET A 203 4.96 -28.80 -31.69
C MET A 203 3.52 -28.47 -31.30
N PHE A 204 2.67 -28.21 -32.27
CA PHE A 204 1.25 -27.89 -32.06
C PHE A 204 0.31 -29.06 -32.41
N ASN A 205 0.90 -30.21 -32.74
CA ASN A 205 0.17 -31.41 -33.11
C ASN A 205 0.08 -32.34 -31.90
N VAL A 206 -0.98 -32.25 -31.15
CA VAL A 206 -1.31 -33.20 -30.08
C VAL A 206 -2.13 -34.31 -30.73
N ASP A 207 -1.52 -35.50 -30.93
CA ASP A 207 -2.26 -36.73 -31.13
C ASP A 207 -2.76 -37.25 -29.79
N ASP A 208 -3.86 -37.95 -29.75
CA ASP A 208 -4.53 -38.46 -28.53
C ASP A 208 -3.64 -39.30 -27.60
N ASP A 209 -2.44 -39.69 -28.05
CA ASP A 209 -1.44 -40.46 -27.28
C ASP A 209 -0.24 -39.65 -26.77
N ASP A 210 -0.24 -38.32 -26.86
CA ASP A 210 0.94 -37.48 -26.56
C ASP A 210 0.80 -36.73 -25.19
N ASP A 211 0.41 -37.48 -24.16
CA ASP A 211 0.30 -36.98 -22.76
C ASP A 211 1.53 -36.19 -22.27
N GLU A 212 2.74 -36.51 -22.83
CA GLU A 212 3.97 -35.82 -22.44
C GLU A 212 4.07 -34.39 -23.00
N LYS A 213 3.59 -34.16 -24.25
CA LYS A 213 3.58 -32.81 -24.86
C LYS A 213 2.48 -31.94 -24.25
N GLU A 214 1.33 -32.52 -23.98
CA GLU A 214 0.24 -31.89 -23.29
C GLU A 214 0.68 -31.45 -21.90
N ALA A 215 1.34 -32.33 -21.15
CA ALA A 215 1.90 -32.02 -19.84
C ALA A 215 2.96 -30.91 -19.87
N ILE A 216 3.82 -30.85 -20.90
CA ILE A 216 4.82 -29.80 -21.08
C ILE A 216 4.14 -28.47 -21.43
N ILE A 217 3.18 -28.47 -22.36
CA ILE A 217 2.44 -27.27 -22.75
C ILE A 217 1.61 -26.73 -21.58
N MET A 218 1.01 -27.62 -20.79
CA MET A 218 0.28 -27.22 -19.58
C MET A 218 1.19 -26.76 -18.48
N ALA A 219 2.44 -27.23 -18.39
CA ALA A 219 3.39 -26.85 -17.36
C ALA A 219 4.18 -25.58 -17.69
N GLU A 220 4.41 -25.32 -18.98
CA GLU A 220 5.26 -24.20 -19.42
C GLU A 220 4.45 -23.00 -19.91
N GLY A 221 4.46 -21.93 -19.14
CA GLY A 221 3.89 -20.65 -19.56
C GLY A 221 2.48 -20.35 -19.05
N ASP A 222 1.84 -21.29 -18.39
CA ASP A 222 0.53 -21.07 -17.76
C ASP A 222 0.60 -20.10 -16.57
N MET A 223 1.75 -20.04 -15.94
CA MET A 223 1.95 -19.14 -14.78
C MET A 223 2.84 -17.97 -15.16
N PRO A 224 2.48 -16.76 -14.74
CA PRO A 224 3.37 -15.63 -14.87
C PRO A 224 4.67 -15.90 -14.08
N PRO A 225 5.80 -15.22 -14.40
CA PRO A 225 7.08 -15.41 -13.71
C PRO A 225 7.08 -14.87 -12.26
N TYR A 226 5.92 -14.78 -11.65
CA TYR A 226 5.67 -14.41 -10.28
C TYR A 226 4.49 -15.23 -9.75
N HIS A 227 4.41 -15.42 -8.43
CA HIS A 227 3.36 -16.26 -7.83
C HIS A 227 1.96 -15.68 -8.09
N PRO A 228 1.07 -16.38 -8.82
CA PRO A 228 -0.20 -15.80 -9.28
C PRO A 228 -1.21 -15.59 -8.15
N THR A 229 -1.19 -16.46 -7.14
CA THR A 229 -2.16 -16.45 -6.03
C THR A 229 -1.69 -15.65 -4.81
N ILE A 230 -0.41 -15.31 -4.73
CA ILE A 230 0.16 -14.51 -3.64
C ILE A 230 0.75 -13.24 -4.24
N PRO A 231 -0.02 -12.17 -4.42
CA PRO A 231 0.54 -10.91 -4.87
C PRO A 231 1.56 -10.41 -3.87
N TYR A 232 2.68 -9.90 -4.36
CA TYR A 232 3.66 -9.26 -3.52
C TYR A 232 2.99 -8.07 -2.79
N GLY A 233 2.96 -8.15 -1.47
CA GLY A 233 2.29 -7.16 -0.64
C GLY A 233 1.00 -7.65 0.05
N SER A 234 0.51 -8.85 -0.24
CA SER A 234 -0.68 -9.41 0.44
C SER A 234 -0.34 -10.09 1.78
N GLY A 235 0.86 -10.67 1.89
CA GLY A 235 1.29 -11.36 3.11
C GLY A 235 1.71 -10.43 4.25
N PRO A 236 1.77 -10.92 5.49
CA PRO A 236 2.31 -10.17 6.61
C PRO A 236 3.79 -9.81 6.37
N GLY A 237 4.16 -8.57 6.61
CA GLY A 237 5.53 -8.08 6.41
C GLY A 237 5.98 -7.90 4.95
N ALA A 238 5.07 -7.90 4.00
CA ALA A 238 5.35 -7.79 2.57
C ALA A 238 5.66 -6.35 2.09
N LEU A 239 6.15 -5.48 2.97
CA LEU A 239 6.70 -4.18 2.61
C LEU A 239 8.04 -4.35 1.89
N ALA A 240 8.28 -3.52 0.87
CA ALA A 240 9.54 -3.50 0.15
C ALA A 240 10.60 -2.69 0.93
N PRO A 241 11.73 -3.29 1.34
CA PRO A 241 12.84 -2.53 1.89
C PRO A 241 13.51 -1.71 0.77
N VAL A 242 13.70 -0.42 1.00
CA VAL A 242 14.22 0.51 -0.03
C VAL A 242 15.50 1.20 0.36
N SER A 243 15.73 1.41 1.66
CA SER A 243 16.96 2.02 2.15
C SER A 243 17.25 1.60 3.58
N ILE A 244 18.53 1.52 3.91
CA ILE A 244 19.01 1.34 5.28
C ILE A 244 20.04 2.43 5.52
N ALA A 245 19.87 3.19 6.58
CA ALA A 245 20.84 4.17 7.05
C ALA A 245 21.36 3.73 8.43
N ASP A 246 22.67 3.67 8.60
CA ASP A 246 23.31 3.23 9.84
C ASP A 246 24.26 4.32 10.35
N ASN A 247 24.10 4.67 11.61
CA ASN A 247 24.95 5.61 12.33
C ASN A 247 25.89 4.85 13.27
N GLY A 248 26.72 3.97 12.76
CA GLY A 248 27.61 3.06 13.48
C GLY A 248 28.05 3.45 14.91
N ALA A 249 28.66 2.53 15.64
CA ALA A 249 28.95 2.63 17.08
C ALA A 249 29.87 3.80 17.50
N ASN A 250 30.52 4.47 16.57
CA ASN A 250 31.33 5.65 16.81
C ASN A 250 30.61 6.88 16.25
N ALA A 251 29.81 7.50 17.07
CA ALA A 251 29.09 8.76 16.80
C ALA A 251 30.01 9.97 16.59
N SER A 252 31.11 9.79 15.89
CA SER A 252 31.90 10.88 15.36
C SER A 252 31.20 11.35 14.09
N ILE A 253 30.72 12.53 14.14
CA ILE A 253 30.08 13.45 13.21
C ILE A 253 30.49 13.35 11.72
N THR A 254 30.88 12.18 11.25
CA THR A 254 31.26 11.98 9.85
C THR A 254 30.02 11.43 9.10
N PRO A 255 29.48 12.16 8.12
CA PRO A 255 28.23 11.81 7.44
C PRO A 255 28.32 10.61 6.50
N VAL A 256 29.42 9.89 6.48
CA VAL A 256 29.65 8.74 5.59
C VAL A 256 29.11 7.48 6.25
N GLY A 257 27.88 7.15 5.99
CA GLY A 257 27.16 5.99 6.55
C GLY A 257 25.74 6.32 6.99
N ASN A 258 25.45 7.57 7.19
CA ASN A 258 24.16 8.06 7.66
C ASN A 258 23.21 8.49 6.53
N GLN A 259 23.59 8.20 5.30
CA GLN A 259 22.81 8.63 4.13
C GLN A 259 21.62 7.68 3.89
N VAL A 260 20.49 8.29 3.65
CA VAL A 260 19.30 7.62 3.11
C VAL A 260 19.34 7.71 1.60
N HIS A 261 19.34 6.58 0.92
CA HIS A 261 19.31 6.55 -0.54
C HIS A 261 17.92 6.95 -1.06
N GLY A 262 17.88 7.52 -2.26
CA GLY A 262 16.62 7.89 -2.91
C GLY A 262 15.73 6.69 -3.21
N PHE A 263 14.42 6.87 -3.06
CA PHE A 263 13.40 5.86 -3.34
C PHE A 263 12.06 6.50 -3.70
N GLN A 264 11.14 5.68 -4.17
CA GLN A 264 9.77 6.11 -4.46
C GLN A 264 8.80 5.53 -3.41
N ALA A 265 7.94 6.38 -2.87
CA ALA A 265 6.93 6.03 -1.89
C ALA A 265 5.53 6.10 -2.52
N LEU A 266 4.89 4.94 -2.69
CA LEU A 266 3.53 4.84 -3.16
C LEU A 266 2.59 5.47 -2.14
N CYS A 267 1.75 6.38 -2.58
CA CYS A 267 0.85 7.16 -1.72
C CYS A 267 1.55 8.02 -0.66
N GLY A 268 2.86 8.24 -0.79
CA GLY A 268 3.65 9.00 0.17
C GLY A 268 3.80 8.33 1.54
N LEU A 269 3.54 7.03 1.63
CA LEU A 269 3.58 6.28 2.88
C LEU A 269 4.89 5.52 3.01
N VAL A 270 5.58 5.73 4.12
CA VAL A 270 6.87 5.09 4.44
C VAL A 270 6.84 4.56 5.87
N GLN A 271 7.24 3.32 6.06
CA GLN A 271 7.53 2.77 7.38
C GLN A 271 9.02 2.93 7.66
N VAL A 272 9.34 3.46 8.83
CA VAL A 272 10.72 3.59 9.32
C VAL A 272 10.86 2.79 10.60
N VAL A 273 11.71 1.80 10.58
CA VAL A 273 12.04 1.00 11.75
C VAL A 273 13.38 1.49 12.30
N VAL A 274 13.35 2.10 13.46
CA VAL A 274 14.53 2.63 14.14
C VAL A 274 14.97 1.62 15.20
N ALA A 275 16.21 1.20 15.14
CA ALA A 275 16.86 0.37 16.15
C ALA A 275 18.05 1.13 16.73
N GLY A 276 18.20 1.11 18.06
CA GLY A 276 19.27 1.81 18.79
C GLY A 276 18.72 2.72 19.87
N ASN A 277 19.62 3.26 20.67
CA ASN A 277 19.25 4.11 21.81
C ASN A 277 19.16 5.60 21.42
N GLY A 278 18.30 6.33 22.11
CA GLY A 278 18.14 7.78 21.95
C GLY A 278 17.26 8.17 20.76
N THR A 279 17.03 9.47 20.64
CA THR A 279 16.21 10.03 19.57
C THR A 279 17.02 10.19 18.28
N THR A 280 16.51 9.65 17.19
CA THR A 280 17.08 9.76 15.84
C THR A 280 16.44 10.93 15.10
N GLU A 281 17.24 11.90 14.70
CA GLU A 281 16.81 12.94 13.78
C GLU A 281 16.93 12.40 12.34
N LEU A 282 15.82 12.36 11.64
CA LEU A 282 15.73 11.97 10.23
C LEU A 282 15.47 13.21 9.38
N PHE A 283 16.27 13.40 8.34
CA PHE A 283 16.09 14.42 7.32
C PHE A 283 15.91 13.74 5.97
N ILE A 284 14.83 14.05 5.28
CA ILE A 284 14.54 13.53 3.94
C ILE A 284 14.20 14.66 2.99
N ASP A 285 14.71 14.56 1.77
CA ASP A 285 14.44 15.50 0.68
C ASP A 285 13.39 14.88 -0.25
N VAL A 286 12.20 15.44 -0.25
CA VAL A 286 11.03 14.92 -0.95
C VAL A 286 10.68 15.84 -2.12
N GLU A 287 10.28 15.26 -3.24
CA GLU A 287 9.72 15.99 -4.36
C GLU A 287 8.45 16.75 -3.96
N SER A 288 8.36 18.02 -4.36
CA SER A 288 7.24 18.88 -3.96
C SER A 288 5.91 18.52 -4.65
N GLU A 289 5.93 17.71 -5.69
CA GLU A 289 4.73 17.25 -6.39
C GLU A 289 4.88 15.77 -6.79
N GLY A 290 4.05 14.92 -6.22
CA GLY A 290 4.04 13.49 -6.55
C GLY A 290 3.44 13.23 -7.94
N GLU A 291 3.85 12.12 -8.57
CA GLU A 291 3.35 11.64 -9.85
C GLU A 291 2.00 10.91 -9.68
N SER A 292 1.05 11.19 -10.56
CA SER A 292 -0.24 10.48 -10.59
C SER A 292 -0.12 9.10 -11.27
N PHE A 293 -0.88 8.11 -10.82
CA PHE A 293 -0.94 6.77 -11.41
C PHE A 293 -2.37 6.25 -11.53
#